data_2c69f669cabde9dd848c0ea5870df202
#
_entry.id   2c69f669cabde9dd848c0ea5870df202
#
_cell.length_a   1.000
_cell.length_b   1.000
_cell.length_c   1.000
_cell.angle_alpha   90.00
_cell.angle_beta   90.00
_cell.angle_gamma   90.00
#
_symmetry.space_group_name_H-M   'P 1'
#
loop_
_entity.id
_entity.type
_entity.pdbx_description
1 polymer ?
#
loop_
_entity_poly.entity_id
_entity_poly.type
_entity_poly.pdbx_seq_one_letter_code
_entity_poly.pdbx_strand_id
1 'polypeptide(L)'
;MPADVPLTVEQRILEAATRLTPGGIPCAPSETALLHELRRATSARRAGVAVDMALAAGVVDLARLREAARGRRRLPAVASYAIERACAECRSPKESEMLQVWEGDLRFPRPLMNREVIDLSGRVIAVVDLVEDASGTYGEYKGAAHRSRDRQRRDEARAAALRDVGLEGFVIVAGDSERVWRQRMQSARSRASWLPAGERPWRLGRFVPAPPLAHPDEAVSDAMMLDHYRSLE
;
A
#
# COMPACT_ATOMS: atom_id res chain seq x y z
N MET A 1 10.12 17.47 -24.13
CA MET A 1 9.91 18.07 -22.80
C MET A 1 8.50 17.71 -22.37
N PRO A 2 8.29 16.90 -21.31
CA PRO A 2 6.94 16.70 -20.79
C PRO A 2 6.45 18.05 -20.28
N ALA A 3 5.35 18.53 -20.85
CA ALA A 3 4.67 19.75 -20.45
C ALA A 3 3.98 19.49 -19.09
N ASP A 4 4.14 20.48 -18.21
CA ASP A 4 3.29 20.69 -17.04
C ASP A 4 3.37 19.71 -15.85
N VAL A 5 4.58 19.47 -15.35
CA VAL A 5 4.70 19.13 -13.93
C VAL A 5 4.55 20.45 -13.15
N PRO A 6 3.49 20.64 -12.33
CA PRO A 6 3.32 21.86 -11.57
C PRO A 6 4.50 22.04 -10.59
N LEU A 7 5.33 23.03 -10.84
CA LEU A 7 6.44 23.39 -9.96
C LEU A 7 5.89 24.27 -8.83
N THR A 8 5.85 23.76 -7.61
CA THR A 8 5.53 24.57 -6.44
C THR A 8 6.83 25.13 -5.85
N VAL A 9 6.99 26.44 -5.86
CA VAL A 9 8.12 27.12 -5.25
C VAL A 9 7.73 27.61 -3.86
N GLU A 10 8.40 27.13 -2.82
CA GLU A 10 8.28 27.66 -1.47
C GLU A 10 9.62 28.28 -1.04
N GLN A 11 9.59 29.55 -0.63
CA GLN A 11 10.75 30.20 -0.02
C GLN A 11 10.77 29.87 1.47
N ARG A 12 11.59 28.89 1.87
CA ARG A 12 11.88 28.56 3.26
C ARG A 12 13.37 28.35 3.45
N ILE A 13 13.87 28.78 4.59
CA ILE A 13 15.22 28.44 5.03
C ILE A 13 15.18 26.95 5.40
N LEU A 14 15.85 26.12 4.62
CA LEU A 14 16.06 24.71 4.95
C LEU A 14 17.25 24.64 5.93
N GLU A 15 16.95 24.46 7.21
CA GLU A 15 17.99 24.26 8.24
C GLU A 15 18.66 22.88 8.14
N ALA A 16 18.12 21.97 7.33
CA ALA A 16 18.67 20.62 7.18
C ALA A 16 19.78 20.58 6.13
N ALA A 17 20.81 19.79 6.42
CA ALA A 17 21.88 19.51 5.48
C ALA A 17 21.31 19.07 4.12
N THR A 18 21.62 19.83 3.08
CA THR A 18 21.30 19.50 1.72
C THR A 18 22.14 18.32 1.26
N ARG A 19 21.52 17.36 0.59
CA ARG A 19 22.23 16.31 -0.14
C ARG A 19 22.37 16.74 -1.61
N LEU A 20 23.43 16.30 -2.25
CA LEU A 20 23.58 16.45 -3.70
C LEU A 20 23.10 15.17 -4.38
N THR A 21 22.31 15.31 -5.43
CA THR A 21 22.03 14.21 -6.36
C THR A 21 23.32 13.82 -7.11
N PRO A 22 23.37 12.66 -7.78
CA PRO A 22 24.50 12.31 -8.64
C PRO A 22 24.80 13.37 -9.71
N GLY A 23 23.81 14.17 -10.14
CA GLY A 23 23.97 15.30 -11.06
C GLY A 23 24.35 16.62 -10.37
N GLY A 24 24.69 16.64 -9.08
CA GLY A 24 25.11 17.83 -8.36
C GLY A 24 23.98 18.79 -7.96
N ILE A 25 22.72 18.39 -8.10
CA ILE A 25 21.56 19.22 -7.74
C ILE A 25 21.33 19.14 -6.23
N PRO A 26 21.28 20.28 -5.50
CA PRO A 26 20.98 20.30 -4.09
C PRO A 26 19.54 19.82 -3.84
N CYS A 27 19.36 18.87 -2.93
CA CYS A 27 18.05 18.38 -2.53
C CYS A 27 17.94 18.22 -1.01
N ALA A 28 16.74 18.33 -0.49
CA ALA A 28 16.46 18.06 0.91
C ALA A 28 16.67 16.57 1.23
N PRO A 29 17.05 16.21 2.48
CA PRO A 29 16.96 14.82 2.94
C PRO A 29 15.56 14.27 2.73
N SER A 30 15.44 12.99 2.36
CA SER A 30 14.17 12.36 2.02
C SER A 30 13.13 12.49 3.13
N GLU A 31 13.53 12.32 4.39
CA GLU A 31 12.65 12.46 5.55
C GLU A 31 12.12 13.90 5.69
N THR A 32 12.98 14.89 5.40
CA THR A 32 12.59 16.31 5.42
C THR A 32 11.61 16.62 4.29
N ALA A 33 11.88 16.11 3.09
CA ALA A 33 10.99 16.29 1.93
C ALA A 33 9.62 15.64 2.20
N LEU A 34 9.60 14.41 2.72
CA LEU A 34 8.34 13.73 3.07
C LEU A 34 7.58 14.48 4.17
N LEU A 35 8.23 14.93 5.25
CA LEU A 35 7.58 15.74 6.29
C LEU A 35 7.01 17.05 5.75
N HIS A 36 7.64 17.61 4.73
CA HIS A 36 7.12 18.78 4.05
C HIS A 36 5.83 18.46 3.27
N GLU A 37 5.83 17.37 2.52
CA GLU A 37 4.65 16.87 1.81
C GLU A 37 3.50 16.56 2.79
N LEU A 38 3.78 15.88 3.89
CA LEU A 38 2.78 15.55 4.91
C LEU A 38 2.11 16.78 5.55
N ARG A 39 2.80 17.93 5.60
CA ARG A 39 2.19 19.19 6.07
C ARG A 39 1.13 19.73 5.12
N ARG A 40 1.20 19.36 3.86
CA ARG A 40 0.27 19.78 2.80
C ARG A 40 -0.84 18.77 2.58
N ALA A 41 -0.73 17.58 3.18
CA ALA A 41 -1.73 16.53 3.04
C ALA A 41 -3.10 17.00 3.54
N THR A 42 -4.10 16.91 2.67
CA THR A 42 -5.47 17.35 2.95
C THR A 42 -6.29 16.29 3.70
N SER A 43 -5.78 15.05 3.81
CA SER A 43 -6.43 13.96 4.53
C SER A 43 -5.42 12.99 5.10
N ALA A 44 -5.82 12.26 6.16
CA ALA A 44 -5.03 11.18 6.75
C ALA A 44 -4.70 10.09 5.72
N ARG A 45 -5.63 9.82 4.80
CA ARG A 45 -5.44 8.83 3.74
C ARG A 45 -4.32 9.23 2.78
N ARG A 46 -4.31 10.46 2.26
CA ARG A 46 -3.22 10.95 1.42
C ARG A 46 -1.87 10.93 2.15
N ALA A 47 -1.87 11.36 3.40
CA ALA A 47 -0.66 11.31 4.23
C ALA A 47 -0.15 9.86 4.40
N GLY A 48 -1.04 8.91 4.70
CA GLY A 48 -0.70 7.50 4.84
C GLY A 48 -0.11 6.89 3.57
N VAL A 49 -0.77 7.11 2.43
CA VAL A 49 -0.26 6.64 1.13
C VAL A 49 1.14 7.19 0.86
N ALA A 50 1.37 8.48 1.10
CA ALA A 50 2.69 9.09 0.87
C ALA A 50 3.78 8.45 1.74
N VAL A 51 3.48 8.19 3.02
CA VAL A 51 4.41 7.51 3.94
C VAL A 51 4.68 6.08 3.50
N ASP A 52 3.62 5.30 3.25
CA ASP A 52 3.73 3.88 2.90
C ASP A 52 4.52 3.69 1.60
N MET A 53 4.25 4.51 0.58
CA MET A 53 4.97 4.43 -0.69
C MET A 53 6.44 4.85 -0.56
N ALA A 54 6.75 5.87 0.24
CA ALA A 54 8.13 6.27 0.48
C ALA A 54 8.94 5.18 1.23
N LEU A 55 8.29 4.48 2.16
CA LEU A 55 8.88 3.34 2.87
C LEU A 55 9.05 2.13 1.94
N ALA A 56 8.02 1.77 1.18
CA ALA A 56 8.06 0.64 0.25
C ALA A 56 9.13 0.81 -0.83
N ALA A 57 9.34 2.04 -1.29
CA ALA A 57 10.40 2.39 -2.24
C ALA A 57 11.80 2.48 -1.60
N GLY A 58 11.93 2.31 -0.29
CA GLY A 58 13.21 2.45 0.42
C GLY A 58 13.80 3.87 0.39
N VAL A 59 13.00 4.87 0.00
CA VAL A 59 13.44 6.28 -0.08
C VAL A 59 13.59 6.88 1.32
N VAL A 60 12.81 6.39 2.29
CA VAL A 60 12.78 6.85 3.67
C VAL A 60 12.86 5.64 4.60
N ASP A 61 13.62 5.77 5.69
CA ASP A 61 13.61 4.84 6.81
C ASP A 61 12.62 5.30 7.89
N LEU A 62 11.79 4.39 8.40
CA LEU A 62 10.74 4.73 9.37
C LEU A 62 11.29 5.26 10.71
N ALA A 63 12.42 4.73 11.18
CA ALA A 63 13.01 5.19 12.44
C ALA A 63 13.54 6.62 12.29
N ARG A 64 14.23 6.90 11.17
CA ARG A 64 14.70 8.24 10.83
C ARG A 64 13.56 9.23 10.60
N LEU A 65 12.48 8.79 9.94
CA LEU A 65 11.29 9.62 9.76
C LEU A 65 10.65 10.00 11.10
N ARG A 66 10.53 9.05 12.03
CA ARG A 66 10.01 9.27 13.37
C ARG A 66 10.91 10.21 14.18
N GLU A 67 12.22 10.07 14.05
CA GLU A 67 13.19 10.97 14.70
C GLU A 67 13.06 12.40 14.14
N ALA A 68 13.07 12.55 12.83
CA ALA A 68 12.89 13.84 12.16
C ALA A 68 11.53 14.49 12.52
N ALA A 69 10.48 13.69 12.71
CA ALA A 69 9.17 14.16 13.13
C ALA A 69 9.16 14.70 14.58
N ARG A 70 9.86 14.02 15.52
CA ARG A 70 9.99 14.47 16.93
C ARG A 70 10.68 15.83 17.06
N GLY A 71 11.65 16.11 16.21
CA GLY A 71 12.35 17.41 16.18
C GLY A 71 11.50 18.58 15.67
N ARG A 72 10.28 18.36 15.21
CA ARG A 72 9.40 19.39 14.61
C ARG A 72 8.36 19.88 15.59
N ARG A 73 8.38 21.17 15.93
CA ARG A 73 7.49 21.81 16.94
C ARG A 73 5.98 21.71 16.62
N ARG A 74 5.56 21.50 15.37
CA ARG A 74 4.14 21.36 14.96
C ARG A 74 4.02 20.50 13.72
N LEU A 75 3.80 19.21 13.92
CA LEU A 75 3.37 18.33 12.85
C LEU A 75 1.83 18.29 12.85
N PRO A 76 1.14 18.43 11.69
CA PRO A 76 -0.31 18.25 11.62
C PRO A 76 -0.73 16.88 12.15
N ALA A 77 -1.90 16.80 12.77
CA ALA A 77 -2.42 15.54 13.31
C ALA A 77 -2.51 14.43 12.27
N VAL A 78 -2.87 14.78 11.03
CA VAL A 78 -2.90 13.83 9.89
C VAL A 78 -1.52 13.24 9.57
N ALA A 79 -0.46 14.04 9.66
CA ALA A 79 0.91 13.59 9.43
C ALA A 79 1.40 12.67 10.57
N SER A 80 1.14 13.05 11.82
CA SER A 80 1.47 12.22 12.99
C SER A 80 0.75 10.87 12.91
N TYR A 81 -0.53 10.88 12.62
CA TYR A 81 -1.34 9.66 12.43
C TYR A 81 -0.78 8.75 11.34
N ALA A 82 -0.39 9.32 10.19
CA ALA A 82 0.17 8.56 9.08
C ALA A 82 1.51 7.90 9.44
N ILE A 83 2.41 8.63 10.12
CA ILE A 83 3.72 8.10 10.55
C ILE A 83 3.56 7.01 11.62
N GLU A 84 2.61 7.17 12.52
CA GLU A 84 2.34 6.19 13.57
C GLU A 84 1.85 4.85 12.99
N ARG A 85 0.99 4.93 11.96
CA ARG A 85 0.36 3.78 11.30
C ARG A 85 1.06 3.28 10.04
N ALA A 86 2.21 3.81 9.74
CA ALA A 86 2.98 3.51 8.53
C ALA A 86 3.17 2.01 8.27
N CYS A 87 3.11 1.62 7.01
CA CYS A 87 3.26 0.25 6.53
C CYS A 87 4.21 0.18 5.33
N ALA A 88 5.40 -0.37 5.53
CA ALA A 88 6.36 -0.56 4.45
C ALA A 88 6.03 -1.74 3.51
N GLU A 89 5.01 -2.53 3.86
CA GLU A 89 4.65 -3.75 3.12
C GLU A 89 3.55 -3.53 2.06
N CYS A 90 3.06 -2.31 1.89
CA CYS A 90 2.16 -1.96 0.77
C CYS A 90 2.98 -1.78 -0.51
N ARG A 91 2.64 -2.49 -1.57
CA ARG A 91 3.34 -2.44 -2.88
C ARG A 91 2.73 -1.43 -3.84
N SER A 92 1.55 -0.90 -3.52
CA SER A 92 0.85 0.08 -4.35
C SER A 92 0.06 1.07 -3.50
N PRO A 93 -0.23 2.29 -4.04
CA PRO A 93 -1.09 3.26 -3.37
C PRO A 93 -2.46 2.69 -2.99
N LYS A 94 -3.03 1.83 -3.84
CA LYS A 94 -4.35 1.24 -3.60
C LYS A 94 -4.36 0.19 -2.49
N GLU A 95 -3.29 -0.54 -2.32
CA GLU A 95 -3.12 -1.41 -1.14
C GLU A 95 -3.03 -0.59 0.15
N SER A 96 -2.29 0.53 0.13
CA SER A 96 -2.24 1.46 1.28
C SER A 96 -3.62 2.06 1.59
N GLU A 97 -4.38 2.49 0.57
CA GLU A 97 -5.76 2.95 0.76
C GLU A 97 -6.66 1.83 1.34
N MET A 98 -6.52 0.60 0.84
CA MET A 98 -7.27 -0.56 1.31
C MET A 98 -6.97 -0.86 2.79
N LEU A 99 -5.69 -0.83 3.19
CA LEU A 99 -5.26 -0.94 4.57
C LEU A 99 -5.89 0.14 5.46
N GLN A 100 -5.92 1.38 5.00
CA GLN A 100 -6.48 2.49 5.75
C GLN A 100 -8.00 2.43 5.89
N VAL A 101 -8.73 1.92 4.88
CA VAL A 101 -10.16 1.64 5.02
C VAL A 101 -10.38 0.53 6.05
N TRP A 102 -9.61 -0.55 5.98
CA TRP A 102 -9.70 -1.68 6.90
C TRP A 102 -9.43 -1.27 8.35
N GLU A 103 -8.29 -0.67 8.61
CA GLU A 103 -7.83 -0.34 9.96
C GLU A 103 -8.41 1.00 10.46
N GLY A 104 -8.49 2.00 9.59
CA GLY A 104 -8.90 3.35 9.96
C GLY A 104 -10.41 3.54 10.00
N ASP A 105 -11.13 3.20 8.93
CA ASP A 105 -12.57 3.42 8.81
C ASP A 105 -13.36 2.33 9.54
N LEU A 106 -13.02 1.06 9.29
CA LEU A 106 -13.73 -0.09 9.85
C LEU A 106 -13.27 -0.48 11.26
N ARG A 107 -12.14 0.06 11.72
CA ARG A 107 -11.54 -0.24 13.03
C ARG A 107 -11.26 -1.73 13.23
N PHE A 108 -11.00 -2.45 12.15
CA PHE A 108 -10.59 -3.83 12.23
C PHE A 108 -9.14 -3.96 12.70
N PRO A 109 -8.73 -5.09 13.29
CA PRO A 109 -7.34 -5.35 13.66
C PRO A 109 -6.42 -5.18 12.47
N ARG A 110 -5.18 -4.74 12.73
CA ARG A 110 -4.17 -4.54 11.69
C ARG A 110 -3.94 -5.84 10.93
N PRO A 111 -4.13 -5.85 9.61
CA PRO A 111 -3.88 -7.02 8.78
C PRO A 111 -2.39 -7.08 8.42
N LEU A 112 -1.97 -8.20 7.88
CA LEU A 112 -0.69 -8.36 7.21
C LEU A 112 -0.85 -8.07 5.72
N MET A 113 0.14 -7.41 5.12
CA MET A 113 0.12 -7.05 3.71
C MET A 113 1.03 -7.97 2.90
N ASN A 114 0.60 -8.32 1.68
CA ASN A 114 1.39 -9.05 0.71
C ASN A 114 2.02 -10.36 1.23
N ARG A 115 1.18 -11.23 1.80
CA ARG A 115 1.63 -12.51 2.40
C ARG A 115 1.35 -13.70 1.50
N GLU A 116 2.29 -14.63 1.51
CA GLU A 116 2.03 -15.96 1.01
C GLU A 116 1.01 -16.66 1.90
N VAL A 117 0.05 -17.35 1.27
CA VAL A 117 -0.82 -18.33 1.92
C VAL A 117 -0.32 -19.71 1.53
N ILE A 118 -0.02 -20.54 2.51
CA ILE A 118 0.63 -21.84 2.36
C ILE A 118 -0.28 -22.92 2.91
N ASP A 119 -0.50 -24.01 2.17
CA ASP A 119 -1.27 -25.16 2.62
C ASP A 119 -0.47 -26.09 3.57
N LEU A 120 -1.12 -27.10 4.12
CA LEU A 120 -0.48 -28.06 5.03
C LEU A 120 0.63 -28.89 4.35
N SER A 121 0.64 -29.00 3.04
CA SER A 121 1.71 -29.66 2.31
C SER A 121 2.97 -28.78 2.15
N GLY A 122 2.89 -27.50 2.51
CA GLY A 122 3.95 -26.52 2.33
C GLY A 122 3.93 -25.81 0.96
N ARG A 123 2.92 -26.03 0.14
CA ARG A 123 2.77 -25.39 -1.17
C ARG A 123 2.16 -23.99 -0.99
N VAL A 124 2.72 -22.99 -1.65
CA VAL A 124 2.14 -21.64 -1.75
C VAL A 124 0.89 -21.69 -2.65
N ILE A 125 -0.27 -21.41 -2.06
CA ILE A 125 -1.55 -21.32 -2.77
C ILE A 125 -1.65 -19.99 -3.51
N ALA A 126 -1.33 -18.90 -2.82
CA ALA A 126 -1.43 -17.54 -3.34
C ALA A 126 -0.54 -16.57 -2.57
N VAL A 127 -0.30 -15.39 -3.16
CA VAL A 127 0.08 -14.18 -2.43
C VAL A 127 -1.13 -13.26 -2.45
N VAL A 128 -1.56 -12.79 -1.29
CA VAL A 128 -2.73 -11.91 -1.14
C VAL A 128 -2.31 -10.52 -0.70
N ASP A 129 -2.98 -9.48 -1.18
CA ASP A 129 -2.58 -8.10 -0.90
C ASP A 129 -2.80 -7.72 0.57
N LEU A 130 -3.88 -8.24 1.18
CA LEU A 130 -4.23 -8.02 2.58
C LEU A 130 -4.73 -9.33 3.20
N VAL A 131 -4.34 -9.64 4.43
CA VAL A 131 -4.91 -10.78 5.17
C VAL A 131 -4.99 -10.49 6.67
N GLU A 132 -6.16 -10.71 7.26
CA GLU A 132 -6.34 -10.77 8.71
C GLU A 132 -6.18 -12.22 9.18
N ASP A 133 -5.10 -12.50 9.88
CA ASP A 133 -4.78 -13.86 10.34
C ASP A 133 -5.87 -14.43 11.25
N ALA A 134 -6.40 -13.64 12.18
CA ALA A 134 -7.38 -14.12 13.17
C ALA A 134 -8.68 -14.63 12.55
N SER A 135 -9.22 -13.95 11.55
CA SER A 135 -10.48 -14.34 10.91
C SER A 135 -10.29 -15.27 9.71
N GLY A 136 -9.11 -15.25 9.09
CA GLY A 136 -8.90 -15.86 7.78
C GLY A 136 -9.52 -15.05 6.63
N THR A 137 -9.70 -13.74 6.82
CA THR A 137 -10.20 -12.85 5.77
C THR A 137 -9.05 -12.31 4.94
N TYR A 138 -9.14 -12.40 3.60
CA TYR A 138 -8.17 -11.80 2.71
C TYR A 138 -8.80 -10.81 1.72
N GLY A 139 -8.00 -9.89 1.22
CA GLY A 139 -8.42 -8.89 0.24
C GLY A 139 -7.46 -8.76 -0.92
N GLU A 140 -7.99 -8.40 -2.08
CA GLU A 140 -7.22 -8.12 -3.29
C GLU A 140 -7.71 -6.85 -3.98
N TYR A 141 -6.78 -6.06 -4.50
CA TYR A 141 -7.09 -4.94 -5.37
C TYR A 141 -6.84 -5.32 -6.83
N LYS A 142 -7.83 -5.11 -7.69
CA LYS A 142 -7.73 -5.34 -9.13
C LYS A 142 -7.83 -4.03 -9.89
N GLY A 143 -6.71 -3.60 -10.47
CA GLY A 143 -6.67 -2.45 -11.39
C GLY A 143 -7.49 -2.64 -12.65
N ALA A 144 -7.59 -1.57 -13.46
CA ALA A 144 -8.41 -1.53 -14.69
C ALA A 144 -7.82 -2.30 -15.89
N ALA A 145 -6.68 -2.98 -15.74
CA ALA A 145 -6.01 -3.66 -16.84
C ALA A 145 -6.89 -4.68 -17.55
N HIS A 146 -6.88 -4.67 -18.89
CA HIS A 146 -7.61 -5.62 -19.75
C HIS A 146 -7.28 -7.06 -19.35
N ARG A 147 -8.31 -7.83 -18.99
CA ARG A 147 -8.17 -9.20 -18.53
C ARG A 147 -8.24 -10.14 -19.73
N SER A 148 -7.17 -10.88 -20.01
CA SER A 148 -7.24 -12.04 -20.89
C SER A 148 -8.05 -13.15 -20.20
N ARG A 149 -8.72 -14.01 -21.01
CA ARG A 149 -9.49 -15.16 -20.49
C ARG A 149 -8.63 -16.10 -19.63
N ASP A 150 -7.35 -16.26 -19.97
CA ASP A 150 -6.43 -17.11 -19.22
C ASP A 150 -6.05 -16.54 -17.86
N ARG A 151 -5.98 -15.21 -17.75
CA ARG A 151 -5.77 -14.52 -16.46
C ARG A 151 -6.99 -14.69 -15.56
N GLN A 152 -8.19 -14.54 -16.14
CA GLN A 152 -9.42 -14.72 -15.39
C GLN A 152 -9.55 -16.16 -14.85
N ARG A 153 -9.29 -17.17 -15.67
CA ARG A 153 -9.30 -18.58 -15.22
C ARG A 153 -8.32 -18.84 -14.08
N ARG A 154 -7.11 -18.29 -14.16
CA ARG A 154 -6.11 -18.40 -13.08
C ARG A 154 -6.56 -17.72 -11.80
N ASP A 155 -7.18 -16.54 -11.90
CA ASP A 155 -7.72 -15.80 -10.76
C ASP A 155 -8.86 -16.58 -10.09
N GLU A 156 -9.76 -17.17 -10.88
CA GLU A 156 -10.87 -18.00 -10.38
C GLU A 156 -10.35 -19.27 -9.68
N ALA A 157 -9.40 -19.98 -10.29
CA ALA A 157 -8.78 -21.16 -9.70
C ALA A 157 -8.06 -20.84 -8.37
N ARG A 158 -7.35 -19.71 -8.32
CA ARG A 158 -6.70 -19.22 -7.11
C ARG A 158 -7.71 -18.89 -6.01
N ALA A 159 -8.77 -18.19 -6.34
CA ALA A 159 -9.83 -17.86 -5.40
C ALA A 159 -10.57 -19.12 -4.89
N ALA A 160 -10.76 -20.12 -5.74
CA ALA A 160 -11.31 -21.43 -5.34
C ALA A 160 -10.38 -22.12 -4.33
N ALA A 161 -9.09 -22.24 -4.63
CA ALA A 161 -8.11 -22.86 -3.75
C ALA A 161 -8.01 -22.19 -2.37
N LEU A 162 -8.13 -20.86 -2.31
CA LEU A 162 -8.16 -20.13 -1.03
C LEU A 162 -9.44 -20.45 -0.24
N ARG A 163 -10.60 -20.55 -0.91
CA ARG A 163 -11.86 -20.95 -0.25
C ARG A 163 -11.82 -22.40 0.26
N ASP A 164 -11.23 -23.31 -0.52
CA ASP A 164 -11.12 -24.72 -0.17
C ASP A 164 -10.34 -24.93 1.15
N VAL A 165 -9.42 -24.04 1.45
CA VAL A 165 -8.70 -24.02 2.74
C VAL A 165 -9.38 -23.13 3.80
N GLY A 166 -10.58 -22.64 3.56
CA GLY A 166 -11.39 -21.91 4.55
C GLY A 166 -11.09 -20.45 4.70
N LEU A 167 -10.35 -19.82 3.76
CA LEU A 167 -10.21 -18.36 3.73
C LEU A 167 -11.40 -17.72 3.02
N GLU A 168 -11.86 -16.59 3.56
CA GLU A 168 -12.94 -15.79 2.98
C GLU A 168 -12.36 -14.52 2.34
N GLY A 169 -12.69 -14.28 1.08
CA GLY A 169 -12.09 -13.21 0.28
C GLY A 169 -13.01 -12.07 -0.11
N PHE A 170 -12.43 -10.88 -0.30
CA PHE A 170 -13.06 -9.78 -1.02
C PHE A 170 -12.13 -9.25 -2.11
N VAL A 171 -12.72 -8.68 -3.14
CA VAL A 171 -12.00 -8.05 -4.25
C VAL A 171 -12.50 -6.62 -4.39
N ILE A 172 -11.56 -5.67 -4.40
CA ILE A 172 -11.80 -4.28 -4.74
C ILE A 172 -11.37 -4.08 -6.20
N VAL A 173 -12.21 -3.44 -6.99
CA VAL A 173 -11.93 -3.17 -8.41
C VAL A 173 -11.76 -1.67 -8.63
N ALA A 174 -10.92 -1.30 -9.57
CA ALA A 174 -10.77 0.11 -9.98
C ALA A 174 -12.14 0.71 -10.33
N GLY A 175 -12.44 1.89 -9.77
CA GLY A 175 -13.74 2.55 -9.91
C GLY A 175 -14.76 2.23 -8.80
N ASP A 176 -14.52 1.24 -7.96
CA ASP A 176 -15.36 1.01 -6.80
C ASP A 176 -15.28 2.18 -5.80
N SER A 177 -16.43 2.64 -5.31
CA SER A 177 -16.47 3.66 -4.27
C SER A 177 -16.04 3.13 -2.90
N GLU A 178 -15.58 3.99 -2.01
CA GLU A 178 -15.21 3.60 -0.64
C GLU A 178 -16.36 2.94 0.13
N ARG A 179 -17.61 3.31 -0.16
CA ARG A 179 -18.78 2.63 0.41
C ARG A 179 -18.82 1.16 0.00
N VAL A 180 -18.53 0.85 -1.25
CA VAL A 180 -18.44 -0.52 -1.77
C VAL A 180 -17.27 -1.25 -1.14
N TRP A 181 -16.13 -0.60 -0.96
CA TRP A 181 -14.97 -1.17 -0.26
C TRP A 181 -15.35 -1.62 1.15
N ARG A 182 -15.89 -0.72 1.96
CA ARG A 182 -16.31 -1.03 3.34
C ARG A 182 -17.33 -2.17 3.38
N GLN A 183 -18.33 -2.15 2.51
CA GLN A 183 -19.34 -3.19 2.44
C GLN A 183 -18.72 -4.57 2.13
N ARG A 184 -17.83 -4.66 1.13
CA ARG A 184 -17.17 -5.92 0.77
C ARG A 184 -16.28 -6.45 1.89
N MET A 185 -15.49 -5.59 2.51
CA MET A 185 -14.62 -5.95 3.65
C MET A 185 -15.44 -6.47 4.83
N GLN A 186 -16.49 -5.75 5.24
CA GLN A 186 -17.37 -6.16 6.32
C GLN A 186 -18.08 -7.48 6.01
N SER A 187 -18.60 -7.64 4.80
CA SER A 187 -19.29 -8.85 4.38
C SER A 187 -18.36 -10.06 4.35
N ALA A 188 -17.14 -9.92 3.84
CA ALA A 188 -16.16 -11.02 3.84
C ALA A 188 -15.79 -11.41 5.27
N ARG A 189 -15.45 -10.43 6.10
CA ARG A 189 -15.07 -10.67 7.49
C ARG A 189 -16.20 -11.31 8.32
N SER A 190 -17.46 -10.95 8.05
CA SER A 190 -18.62 -11.57 8.74
C SER A 190 -18.89 -13.01 8.32
N ARG A 191 -18.47 -13.43 7.12
CA ARG A 191 -18.60 -14.81 6.63
C ARG A 191 -17.38 -15.68 6.94
N ALA A 192 -16.29 -15.09 7.39
CA ALA A 192 -15.06 -15.81 7.69
C ALA A 192 -15.26 -16.88 8.78
N SER A 193 -14.51 -17.95 8.69
CA SER A 193 -14.68 -19.14 9.54
C SER A 193 -14.12 -18.98 10.96
N TRP A 194 -13.21 -18.03 11.18
CA TRP A 194 -12.59 -17.76 12.49
C TRP A 194 -11.94 -19.01 13.14
N LEU A 195 -11.33 -19.85 12.32
CA LEU A 195 -10.71 -21.09 12.81
C LEU A 195 -9.56 -20.78 13.78
N PRO A 196 -9.48 -21.48 14.93
CA PRO A 196 -8.32 -21.43 15.80
C PRO A 196 -7.03 -21.74 15.05
N ALA A 197 -5.91 -21.13 15.42
CA ALA A 197 -4.64 -21.27 14.70
C ALA A 197 -4.21 -22.74 14.50
N GLY A 198 -4.48 -23.63 15.47
CA GLY A 198 -4.15 -25.05 15.38
C GLY A 198 -5.09 -25.89 14.50
N GLU A 199 -6.21 -25.33 14.05
CA GLU A 199 -7.21 -26.02 13.24
C GLU A 199 -7.22 -25.52 11.78
N ARG A 200 -6.41 -24.50 11.47
CA ARG A 200 -6.35 -23.92 10.13
C ARG A 200 -5.63 -24.85 9.16
N PRO A 201 -6.23 -25.15 8.00
CA PRO A 201 -5.56 -25.93 6.96
C PRO A 201 -4.61 -25.06 6.10
N TRP A 202 -4.24 -23.89 6.60
CA TRP A 202 -3.32 -22.96 5.99
C TRP A 202 -2.47 -22.24 7.06
N ARG A 203 -1.36 -21.67 6.61
CA ARG A 203 -0.54 -20.76 7.40
C ARG A 203 -0.08 -19.59 6.53
N LEU A 204 0.24 -18.48 7.15
CA LEU A 204 0.84 -17.35 6.45
C LEU A 204 2.36 -17.56 6.32
N GLY A 205 2.87 -17.28 5.14
CA GLY A 205 4.28 -17.30 4.83
C GLY A 205 4.91 -15.92 4.92
N ARG A 206 5.98 -15.74 4.18
CA ARG A 206 6.75 -14.49 4.17
C ARG A 206 6.01 -13.34 3.49
N PHE A 207 6.44 -12.13 3.79
CA PHE A 207 6.15 -10.97 2.97
C PHE A 207 6.78 -11.12 1.58
N VAL A 208 6.03 -10.81 0.54
CA VAL A 208 6.51 -10.79 -0.84
C VAL A 208 6.61 -9.33 -1.29
N PRO A 209 7.82 -8.79 -1.43
CA PRO A 209 8.01 -7.40 -1.87
C PRO A 209 7.52 -7.19 -3.30
N ALA A 210 7.29 -5.93 -3.68
CA ALA A 210 7.12 -5.58 -5.08
C ALA A 210 8.35 -6.02 -5.89
N PRO A 211 8.19 -6.44 -7.15
CA PRO A 211 9.35 -6.58 -8.02
C PRO A 211 10.09 -5.23 -8.08
N PRO A 212 11.44 -5.25 -8.15
CA PRO A 212 12.19 -4.03 -8.33
C PRO A 212 11.65 -3.28 -9.55
N LEU A 213 11.52 -1.96 -9.43
CA LEU A 213 11.17 -1.13 -10.57
C LEU A 213 12.21 -1.40 -11.66
N ALA A 214 11.78 -1.75 -12.85
CA ALA A 214 12.65 -1.85 -14.00
C ALA A 214 13.44 -0.53 -14.11
N HIS A 215 14.75 -0.63 -14.37
CA HIS A 215 15.58 0.56 -14.50
C HIS A 215 14.93 1.50 -15.55
N PRO A 216 15.01 2.83 -15.40
CA PRO A 216 14.40 3.78 -16.34
C PRO A 216 14.81 3.58 -17.81
N ASP A 217 15.91 2.87 -18.06
CA ASP A 217 16.40 2.52 -19.40
C ASP A 217 15.67 1.31 -20.02
N GLU A 218 14.91 0.52 -19.24
CA GLU A 218 13.98 -0.47 -19.78
C GLU A 218 12.60 0.18 -19.86
N ALA A 219 12.28 0.68 -21.04
CA ALA A 219 11.08 1.44 -21.39
C ALA A 219 9.82 1.01 -20.62
N VAL A 220 9.60 1.60 -19.45
CA VAL A 220 8.27 1.73 -18.88
C VAL A 220 7.56 2.70 -19.81
N SER A 221 6.62 2.19 -20.60
CA SER A 221 5.88 3.03 -21.54
C SER A 221 5.24 4.18 -20.74
N ASP A 222 5.53 5.41 -21.14
CA ASP A 222 5.02 6.67 -20.58
C ASP A 222 3.50 6.69 -20.38
N ALA A 223 2.78 5.82 -21.07
CA ALA A 223 1.35 5.62 -20.96
C ALA A 223 0.91 5.12 -19.56
N MET A 224 1.70 4.29 -18.86
CA MET A 224 1.33 3.77 -17.54
C MET A 224 1.50 4.80 -16.43
N MET A 225 2.45 5.70 -16.55
CA MET A 225 2.66 6.78 -15.58
C MET A 225 1.62 7.89 -15.73
N LEU A 226 1.27 8.28 -16.95
CA LEU A 226 0.29 9.34 -17.24
C LEU A 226 -1.14 8.96 -16.82
N ASP A 227 -1.52 7.70 -16.95
CA ASP A 227 -2.86 7.24 -16.55
C ASP A 227 -3.03 7.22 -15.02
N HIS A 228 -1.94 6.99 -14.29
CA HIS A 228 -1.95 7.01 -12.83
C HIS A 228 -2.11 8.43 -12.26
N TYR A 229 -1.49 9.44 -12.88
CA TYR A 229 -1.63 10.84 -12.45
C TYR A 229 -2.97 11.46 -12.83
N ARG A 230 -3.59 11.07 -13.95
CA ARG A 230 -4.92 11.54 -14.36
C ARG A 230 -6.07 11.02 -13.50
N SER A 231 -5.89 9.91 -12.81
CA SER A 231 -6.91 9.36 -11.91
C SER A 231 -6.90 9.99 -10.51
N LEU A 232 -6.03 10.98 -10.26
CA LEU A 232 -5.89 11.69 -8.99
C LEU A 232 -6.51 13.11 -9.00
N GLU A 233 -7.03 13.57 -10.15
CA GLU A 233 -7.88 14.77 -10.29
C GLU A 233 -9.37 14.41 -10.15
#